data_5461005931aaa8d40929958c116ab72e
#
_entry.id   5461005931aaa8d40929958c116ab72e
#
_cell.length_a   1.000
_cell.length_b   1.000
_cell.length_c   1.000
_cell.angle_alpha   90.00
_cell.angle_beta   90.00
_cell.angle_gamma   90.00
#
_symmetry.space_group_name_H-M   'P 1'
#
loop_
_entity.id
_entity.type
_entity.pdbx_description
1 polymer ?
#
loop_
_entity_poly.entity_id
_entity_poly.type
_entity_poly.pdbx_seq_one_letter_code
_entity_poly.pdbx_strand_id
1 'polypeptide(L)'
;MGEIKTDSTRDEKIKAAEKVEIVILVDNYVDLLLPDHLPFAIRPPLGTGTDIPKGTFLAEHGLSLFVNIYGDKNYKILFDTGYTETCIKNNMERLRIKEEEIDAIVISHFHMDHTGGLKGVLRCKKVPVFVHPDAFIYPRYMQLPDKRKLIFPRTLVKEDLIRMGVDVVETKEPSLICNGFALVTGEIERSCPFEKGMPNLMLERDGKIEKDLILDDQALVILIKEKGLVVISGCAHSGIINTILYAKKITGIDSIYAVLGGFHLSGPIFEPAIDPTLDELKKMDIKVLVPMHCTGWKAIKRMSEIFSSFILSSVGTKIVL
;
A
#
# COMPACT_ATOMS: atom_id res chain seq x y z
N MET A 1 -21.36 11.41 -18.09
CA MET A 1 -20.62 10.20 -18.46
C MET A 1 -19.42 10.68 -19.28
N GLY A 2 -18.29 10.91 -18.64
CA GLY A 2 -17.04 11.24 -19.29
C GLY A 2 -16.20 9.98 -19.37
N GLU A 3 -15.90 9.52 -20.56
CA GLU A 3 -14.99 8.42 -20.80
C GLU A 3 -13.61 8.75 -20.20
N ILE A 4 -13.19 8.01 -19.20
CA ILE A 4 -11.78 8.01 -18.77
C ILE A 4 -11.05 7.19 -19.84
N LYS A 5 -10.53 7.87 -20.86
CA LYS A 5 -9.62 7.27 -21.83
C LYS A 5 -8.32 6.94 -21.10
N THR A 6 -8.00 5.68 -21.01
CA THR A 6 -6.63 5.21 -20.76
C THR A 6 -5.84 5.44 -22.05
N ASP A 7 -5.31 6.65 -22.21
CA ASP A 7 -4.41 6.95 -23.32
C ASP A 7 -3.00 6.59 -22.88
N SER A 8 -2.52 5.42 -23.30
CA SER A 8 -1.16 4.94 -23.08
C SER A 8 -0.21 5.67 -24.04
N THR A 9 0.03 6.95 -23.79
CA THR A 9 1.12 7.65 -24.46
C THR A 9 2.35 7.65 -23.57
N ARG A 10 3.43 7.01 -24.01
CA ARG A 10 4.73 6.86 -23.34
C ARG A 10 5.46 8.16 -22.95
N ASP A 11 4.82 9.32 -23.10
CA ASP A 11 5.42 10.65 -22.88
C ASP A 11 4.77 11.47 -21.76
N GLU A 12 3.69 10.99 -21.14
CA GLU A 12 3.09 11.73 -20.01
C GLU A 12 3.90 11.55 -18.73
N LYS A 13 4.43 12.65 -18.19
CA LYS A 13 5.18 12.68 -16.93
C LYS A 13 4.22 12.81 -15.75
N ILE A 14 4.60 12.19 -14.62
CA ILE A 14 3.91 12.38 -13.35
C ILE A 14 3.89 13.88 -12.98
N LYS A 15 2.71 14.38 -12.60
CA LYS A 15 2.53 15.77 -12.16
C LYS A 15 2.85 15.92 -10.68
N ALA A 16 3.45 17.06 -10.32
CA ALA A 16 3.78 17.35 -8.94
C ALA A 16 2.56 17.88 -8.16
N ALA A 17 2.25 17.25 -7.04
CA ALA A 17 1.27 17.72 -6.08
C ALA A 17 1.87 18.80 -5.15
N GLU A 18 1.05 19.72 -4.69
CA GLU A 18 1.47 20.74 -3.71
C GLU A 18 1.60 20.14 -2.30
N LYS A 19 0.77 19.14 -1.98
CA LYS A 19 0.70 18.49 -0.66
C LYS A 19 0.10 17.09 -0.80
N VAL A 20 0.48 16.19 0.10
CA VAL A 20 -0.15 14.87 0.26
C VAL A 20 -0.46 14.63 1.74
N GLU A 21 -1.66 14.16 2.03
CA GLU A 21 -2.04 13.67 3.36
C GLU A 21 -2.37 12.18 3.25
N ILE A 22 -1.80 11.37 4.14
CA ILE A 22 -2.02 9.93 4.17
C ILE A 22 -2.55 9.55 5.55
N VAL A 23 -3.76 9.01 5.60
CA VAL A 23 -4.36 8.54 6.85
C VAL A 23 -4.24 7.02 6.91
N ILE A 24 -3.69 6.51 8.01
CA ILE A 24 -3.54 5.08 8.25
C ILE A 24 -4.89 4.54 8.73
N LEU A 25 -5.59 3.81 7.86
CA LEU A 25 -6.90 3.23 8.16
C LEU A 25 -6.79 1.85 8.82
N VAL A 26 -5.89 1.00 8.30
CA VAL A 26 -5.64 -0.35 8.82
C VAL A 26 -4.15 -0.58 8.90
N ASP A 27 -3.70 -1.06 10.05
CA ASP A 27 -2.33 -1.50 10.34
C ASP A 27 -2.35 -2.48 11.52
N ASN A 28 -1.24 -3.15 11.77
CA ASN A 28 -1.06 -4.11 12.86
C ASN A 28 -1.03 -3.45 14.27
N TYR A 29 -0.94 -2.11 14.34
CA TYR A 29 -0.72 -1.40 15.59
C TYR A 29 -1.65 -0.19 15.77
N VAL A 30 -2.20 -0.03 16.97
CA VAL A 30 -2.94 1.16 17.42
C VAL A 30 -2.49 1.57 18.81
N ASP A 31 -2.17 2.84 18.98
CA ASP A 31 -1.85 3.44 20.29
C ASP A 31 -2.31 4.91 20.27
N LEU A 32 -3.31 5.20 21.09
CA LEU A 32 -3.93 6.53 21.19
C LEU A 32 -3.12 7.49 22.08
N LEU A 33 -2.08 7.00 22.75
CA LEU A 33 -1.23 7.81 23.63
C LEU A 33 0.06 8.29 22.96
N LEU A 34 0.28 7.91 21.70
CA LEU A 34 1.43 8.40 20.93
C LEU A 34 1.35 9.92 20.76
N PRO A 35 2.44 10.66 21.02
CA PRO A 35 2.50 12.08 20.72
C PRO A 35 2.56 12.32 19.20
N ASP A 36 2.17 13.52 18.78
CA ASP A 36 2.44 13.99 17.43
C ASP A 36 3.94 13.97 17.12
N HIS A 37 4.26 13.71 15.86
CA HIS A 37 5.62 13.82 15.33
C HIS A 37 5.65 14.94 14.29
N LEU A 38 5.58 16.18 14.80
CA LEU A 38 5.51 17.36 13.94
C LEU A 38 6.82 17.59 13.16
N PRO A 39 6.73 18.09 11.92
CA PRO A 39 5.50 18.50 11.24
C PRO A 39 4.79 17.35 10.47
N PHE A 40 5.29 16.12 10.54
CA PHE A 40 4.94 15.05 9.61
C PHE A 40 3.80 14.13 10.06
N ALA A 41 3.61 13.90 11.35
CA ALA A 41 2.56 13.00 11.82
C ALA A 41 1.70 13.65 12.90
N ILE A 42 0.39 13.64 12.63
CA ILE A 42 -0.66 14.10 13.54
C ILE A 42 -1.44 12.88 14.01
N ARG A 43 -1.50 12.69 15.33
CA ARG A 43 -2.21 11.56 15.94
C ARG A 43 -3.69 11.86 16.14
N PRO A 44 -4.57 10.85 16.12
CA PRO A 44 -5.96 11.08 16.47
C PRO A 44 -6.07 11.49 17.94
N PRO A 45 -6.94 12.45 18.28
CA PRO A 45 -7.12 12.86 19.66
C PRO A 45 -7.74 11.72 20.47
N LEU A 46 -7.30 11.55 21.74
CA LEU A 46 -7.87 10.56 22.66
C LEU A 46 -9.37 10.78 22.93
N GLY A 47 -9.80 12.03 22.86
CA GLY A 47 -11.18 12.41 23.10
C GLY A 47 -11.67 13.54 22.20
N THR A 48 -12.97 13.76 22.17
CA THR A 48 -13.61 14.88 21.49
C THR A 48 -14.32 15.77 22.52
N GLY A 49 -13.89 17.03 22.64
CA GLY A 49 -14.38 17.92 23.67
C GLY A 49 -13.99 17.42 25.07
N THR A 50 -14.98 17.15 25.93
CA THR A 50 -14.78 16.66 27.31
C THR A 50 -14.87 15.14 27.44
N ASP A 51 -15.20 14.43 26.34
CA ASP A 51 -15.57 13.02 26.41
C ASP A 51 -14.54 12.14 25.70
N ILE A 52 -14.23 11.01 26.31
CA ILE A 52 -13.57 9.88 25.65
C ILE A 52 -14.64 9.04 24.98
N PRO A 53 -14.57 8.80 23.65
CA PRO A 53 -15.53 8.00 22.92
C PRO A 53 -15.63 6.57 23.47
N LYS A 54 -16.85 6.00 23.52
CA LYS A 54 -17.06 4.60 23.95
C LYS A 54 -16.40 3.56 23.05
N GLY A 55 -16.11 3.91 21.81
CA GLY A 55 -15.46 3.01 20.87
C GLY A 55 -14.05 3.50 20.51
N THR A 56 -13.23 2.63 19.94
CA THR A 56 -11.85 2.90 19.60
C THR A 56 -11.53 2.51 18.16
N PHE A 57 -10.35 2.89 17.68
CA PHE A 57 -9.78 2.32 16.46
C PHE A 57 -9.49 0.83 16.64
N LEU A 58 -9.56 0.09 15.55
CA LEU A 58 -9.21 -1.33 15.49
C LEU A 58 -7.91 -1.50 14.72
N ALA A 59 -7.02 -2.36 15.22
CA ALA A 59 -5.86 -2.85 14.51
C ALA A 59 -6.13 -4.30 14.07
N GLU A 60 -5.61 -4.68 12.91
CA GLU A 60 -5.61 -6.06 12.44
C GLU A 60 -4.37 -6.33 11.59
N HIS A 61 -4.07 -7.60 11.34
CA HIS A 61 -3.02 -7.94 10.38
C HIS A 61 -3.49 -7.60 8.97
N GLY A 62 -3.16 -6.40 8.51
CA GLY A 62 -3.60 -5.88 7.22
C GLY A 62 -3.14 -4.44 7.01
N LEU A 63 -3.32 -3.94 5.80
CA LEU A 63 -2.99 -2.58 5.43
C LEU A 63 -4.13 -1.90 4.69
N SER A 64 -4.42 -0.66 5.06
CA SER A 64 -5.21 0.27 4.26
C SER A 64 -4.82 1.69 4.56
N LEU A 65 -4.63 2.48 3.50
CA LEU A 65 -4.25 3.89 3.57
C LEU A 65 -5.24 4.74 2.77
N PHE A 66 -5.71 5.82 3.36
CA PHE A 66 -6.48 6.83 2.65
C PHE A 66 -5.57 7.99 2.28
N VAL A 67 -5.35 8.18 0.98
CA VAL A 67 -4.39 9.13 0.41
C VAL A 67 -5.14 10.28 -0.22
N ASN A 68 -4.92 11.50 0.29
CA ASN A 68 -5.47 12.73 -0.25
C ASN A 68 -4.35 13.54 -0.92
N ILE A 69 -4.47 13.77 -2.23
CA ILE A 69 -3.49 14.44 -3.08
C ILE A 69 -4.04 15.81 -3.47
N TYR A 70 -3.32 16.85 -3.12
CA TYR A 70 -3.66 18.25 -3.44
C TYR A 70 -2.93 18.67 -4.72
N GLY A 71 -3.62 18.55 -5.86
CA GLY A 71 -3.17 18.92 -7.18
C GLY A 71 -4.01 20.07 -7.76
N ASP A 72 -4.41 19.95 -9.03
CA ASP A 72 -5.35 20.86 -9.67
C ASP A 72 -6.76 20.81 -9.01
N LYS A 73 -7.07 19.70 -8.40
CA LYS A 73 -8.14 19.48 -7.43
C LYS A 73 -7.65 18.49 -6.37
N ASN A 74 -8.49 18.19 -5.39
CA ASN A 74 -8.20 17.15 -4.42
C ASN A 74 -8.61 15.78 -4.97
N TYR A 75 -7.66 14.82 -4.98
CA TYR A 75 -7.90 13.44 -5.35
C TYR A 75 -7.77 12.55 -4.12
N LYS A 76 -8.70 11.63 -3.95
CA LYS A 76 -8.78 10.74 -2.79
C LYS A 76 -8.69 9.29 -3.24
N ILE A 77 -7.59 8.65 -2.89
CA ILE A 77 -7.30 7.25 -3.23
C ILE A 77 -7.40 6.40 -1.96
N LEU A 78 -8.06 5.27 -2.05
CA LEU A 78 -7.93 4.21 -1.07
C LEU A 78 -6.89 3.21 -1.59
N PHE A 79 -5.77 3.09 -0.89
CA PHE A 79 -4.72 2.12 -1.18
C PHE A 79 -4.86 0.94 -0.23
N ASP A 80 -5.19 -0.23 -0.77
CA ASP A 80 -5.59 -1.46 -0.06
C ASP A 80 -6.81 -1.29 0.88
N THR A 81 -7.33 -2.39 1.40
CA THR A 81 -8.60 -2.40 2.14
C THR A 81 -8.58 -3.20 3.44
N GLY A 82 -7.38 -3.62 3.90
CA GLY A 82 -7.25 -4.43 5.12
C GLY A 82 -7.77 -5.85 4.96
N TYR A 83 -7.83 -6.57 6.09
CA TYR A 83 -8.25 -7.96 6.16
C TYR A 83 -9.77 -8.10 6.27
N THR A 84 -10.42 -7.22 7.05
CA THR A 84 -11.85 -7.33 7.34
C THR A 84 -12.63 -6.07 7.02
N GLU A 85 -13.89 -6.26 6.56
CA GLU A 85 -14.82 -5.14 6.40
C GLU A 85 -15.09 -4.43 7.74
N THR A 86 -15.06 -5.15 8.84
CA THR A 86 -15.33 -4.59 10.17
C THR A 86 -14.26 -3.58 10.57
N CYS A 87 -12.99 -3.92 10.39
CA CYS A 87 -11.89 -3.04 10.80
C CYS A 87 -11.88 -1.74 9.98
N ILE A 88 -11.86 -1.86 8.66
CA ILE A 88 -11.79 -0.68 7.80
C ILE A 88 -13.00 0.24 7.98
N LYS A 89 -14.23 -0.30 8.07
CA LYS A 89 -15.43 0.51 8.26
C LYS A 89 -15.47 1.21 9.61
N ASN A 90 -15.13 0.50 10.71
CA ASN A 90 -15.02 1.11 12.02
C ASN A 90 -14.05 2.30 12.01
N ASN A 91 -12.90 2.12 11.37
CA ASN A 91 -11.86 3.15 11.37
C ASN A 91 -12.20 4.33 10.45
N MET A 92 -12.82 4.09 9.28
CA MET A 92 -13.34 5.14 8.41
C MET A 92 -14.41 5.99 9.11
N GLU A 93 -15.36 5.34 9.80
CA GLU A 93 -16.42 6.03 10.55
C GLU A 93 -15.83 6.96 11.63
N ARG A 94 -14.84 6.47 12.40
CA ARG A 94 -14.19 7.25 13.46
C ARG A 94 -13.40 8.42 12.93
N LEU A 95 -12.79 8.27 11.77
CA LEU A 95 -12.04 9.33 11.08
C LEU A 95 -12.95 10.24 10.25
N ARG A 96 -14.27 9.96 10.23
CA ARG A 96 -15.29 10.66 9.43
C ARG A 96 -14.93 10.67 7.93
N ILE A 97 -14.28 9.61 7.47
CA ILE A 97 -13.99 9.37 6.05
C ILE A 97 -15.19 8.61 5.46
N LYS A 98 -15.79 9.18 4.43
CA LYS A 98 -16.95 8.59 3.76
C LYS A 98 -16.51 7.88 2.48
N GLU A 99 -17.12 6.72 2.20
CA GLU A 99 -16.83 5.95 0.98
C GLU A 99 -17.13 6.77 -0.29
N GLU A 100 -18.11 7.69 -0.23
CA GLU A 100 -18.47 8.56 -1.35
C GLU A 100 -17.36 9.55 -1.73
N GLU A 101 -16.42 9.78 -0.84
CA GLU A 101 -15.29 10.68 -1.09
C GLU A 101 -14.17 10.03 -1.90
N ILE A 102 -14.13 8.70 -1.98
CA ILE A 102 -13.08 7.96 -2.69
C ILE A 102 -13.25 8.15 -4.20
N ASP A 103 -12.18 8.54 -4.89
CA ASP A 103 -12.15 8.70 -6.35
C ASP A 103 -11.63 7.44 -7.05
N ALA A 104 -10.73 6.68 -6.40
CA ALA A 104 -10.16 5.44 -6.93
C ALA A 104 -9.72 4.51 -5.79
N ILE A 105 -9.71 3.20 -6.05
CA ILE A 105 -9.10 2.20 -5.18
C ILE A 105 -7.91 1.59 -5.92
N VAL A 106 -6.77 1.45 -5.24
CA VAL A 106 -5.59 0.76 -5.76
C VAL A 106 -5.34 -0.45 -4.87
N ILE A 107 -5.29 -1.63 -5.45
CA ILE A 107 -4.95 -2.88 -4.77
C ILE A 107 -3.49 -3.20 -5.05
N SER A 108 -2.67 -3.30 -4.00
CA SER A 108 -1.25 -3.56 -4.12
C SER A 108 -0.96 -4.98 -4.62
N HIS A 109 -1.66 -5.98 -4.10
CA HIS A 109 -1.54 -7.39 -4.50
C HIS A 109 -2.71 -8.22 -3.96
N PHE A 110 -2.75 -9.52 -4.27
CA PHE A 110 -3.90 -10.41 -4.05
C PHE A 110 -4.17 -10.81 -2.60
N HIS A 111 -3.24 -10.67 -1.68
CA HIS A 111 -3.38 -11.19 -0.32
C HIS A 111 -4.62 -10.65 0.40
N MET A 112 -5.23 -11.50 1.21
CA MET A 112 -6.50 -11.25 1.90
C MET A 112 -6.45 -10.08 2.88
N ASP A 113 -5.29 -9.81 3.43
CA ASP A 113 -5.03 -8.71 4.38
C ASP A 113 -4.86 -7.34 3.70
N HIS A 114 -5.00 -7.32 2.36
CA HIS A 114 -5.06 -6.11 1.53
C HIS A 114 -6.40 -5.98 0.78
N THR A 115 -7.10 -7.08 0.58
CA THR A 115 -8.30 -7.14 -0.28
C THR A 115 -9.58 -7.51 0.46
N GLY A 116 -9.49 -7.93 1.73
CA GLY A 116 -10.62 -8.47 2.49
C GLY A 116 -11.74 -7.47 2.77
N GLY A 117 -11.42 -6.20 2.95
CA GLY A 117 -12.40 -5.12 3.17
C GLY A 117 -13.04 -4.56 1.89
N LEU A 118 -12.54 -4.91 0.70
CA LEU A 118 -12.91 -4.27 -0.57
C LEU A 118 -14.41 -4.26 -0.86
N LYS A 119 -15.08 -5.40 -0.71
CA LYS A 119 -16.52 -5.50 -0.98
C LYS A 119 -17.34 -4.59 -0.05
N GLY A 120 -16.89 -4.43 1.19
CA GLY A 120 -17.52 -3.55 2.16
C GLY A 120 -17.52 -2.10 1.74
N VAL A 121 -16.36 -1.61 1.28
CA VAL A 121 -16.20 -0.23 0.80
C VAL A 121 -17.00 0.01 -0.48
N LEU A 122 -16.99 -0.92 -1.43
CA LEU A 122 -17.67 -0.78 -2.72
C LEU A 122 -19.20 -0.86 -2.66
N ARG A 123 -19.80 -1.21 -1.50
CA ARG A 123 -21.28 -1.23 -1.37
C ARG A 123 -21.91 0.16 -1.48
N CYS A 124 -21.20 1.19 -1.03
CA CYS A 124 -21.75 2.56 -0.97
C CYS A 124 -21.47 3.33 -2.24
N LYS A 125 -20.31 3.13 -2.86
CA LYS A 125 -19.93 3.82 -4.10
C LYS A 125 -19.13 2.90 -5.02
N LYS A 126 -19.43 2.96 -6.31
CA LYS A 126 -18.65 2.31 -7.35
C LYS A 126 -17.61 3.27 -7.87
N VAL A 127 -16.36 2.91 -7.69
CA VAL A 127 -15.20 3.67 -8.16
C VAL A 127 -14.27 2.74 -8.94
N PRO A 128 -13.42 3.24 -9.84
CA PRO A 128 -12.44 2.42 -10.52
C PRO A 128 -11.50 1.73 -9.50
N VAL A 129 -11.27 0.43 -9.73
CA VAL A 129 -10.34 -0.38 -8.93
C VAL A 129 -9.15 -0.73 -9.83
N PHE A 130 -7.99 -0.17 -9.52
CA PHE A 130 -6.74 -0.43 -10.20
C PHE A 130 -6.07 -1.65 -9.58
N VAL A 131 -5.80 -2.66 -10.40
CA VAL A 131 -5.30 -3.96 -9.95
C VAL A 131 -4.43 -4.59 -11.03
N HIS A 132 -3.40 -5.33 -10.63
CA HIS A 132 -2.64 -6.14 -11.54
C HIS A 132 -3.46 -7.38 -11.96
N PRO A 133 -3.50 -7.80 -13.24
CA PRO A 133 -4.34 -8.91 -13.68
C PRO A 133 -4.01 -10.24 -12.97
N ASP A 134 -2.76 -10.48 -12.61
CA ASP A 134 -2.34 -11.68 -11.91
C ASP A 134 -2.91 -11.78 -10.47
N ALA A 135 -3.42 -10.68 -9.89
CA ALA A 135 -4.08 -10.70 -8.59
C ALA A 135 -5.36 -11.56 -8.55
N PHE A 136 -5.95 -11.85 -9.72
CA PHE A 136 -7.13 -12.71 -9.84
C PHE A 136 -6.83 -14.19 -10.00
N ILE A 137 -5.55 -14.58 -10.15
CA ILE A 137 -5.15 -15.98 -10.31
C ILE A 137 -5.45 -16.76 -9.04
N TYR A 138 -6.09 -17.93 -9.22
CA TYR A 138 -6.45 -18.82 -8.12
C TYR A 138 -6.50 -20.28 -8.63
N PRO A 139 -6.07 -21.29 -7.84
CA PRO A 139 -5.55 -21.15 -6.47
C PRO A 139 -4.08 -20.69 -6.39
N ARG A 140 -3.76 -20.00 -5.29
CA ARG A 140 -2.41 -19.70 -4.85
C ARG A 140 -2.20 -20.29 -3.46
N TYR A 141 -1.01 -20.83 -3.19
CA TYR A 141 -0.75 -21.54 -1.93
C TYR A 141 0.74 -21.56 -1.57
N MET A 142 0.99 -21.68 -0.27
CA MET A 142 2.32 -21.98 0.23
C MET A 142 2.52 -23.50 0.28
N GLN A 143 3.58 -24.00 -0.36
CA GLN A 143 3.98 -25.40 -0.27
C GLN A 143 4.81 -25.62 1.00
N LEU A 144 4.28 -26.42 1.93
CA LEU A 144 4.99 -26.79 3.16
C LEU A 144 6.04 -27.88 2.89
N PRO A 145 7.06 -28.03 3.80
CA PRO A 145 8.08 -29.08 3.66
C PRO A 145 7.51 -30.49 3.61
N ASP A 146 6.38 -30.74 4.28
CA ASP A 146 5.66 -32.02 4.28
C ASP A 146 4.71 -32.21 3.07
N LYS A 147 4.83 -31.34 2.07
CA LYS A 147 4.03 -31.31 0.84
C LYS A 147 2.57 -30.88 1.02
N ARG A 148 2.11 -30.54 2.23
CA ARG A 148 0.78 -29.91 2.39
C ARG A 148 0.76 -28.54 1.74
N LYS A 149 -0.44 -28.14 1.28
CA LYS A 149 -0.70 -26.85 0.68
C LYS A 149 -1.47 -25.97 1.67
N LEU A 150 -0.95 -24.78 1.99
CA LEU A 150 -1.71 -23.74 2.67
C LEU A 150 -2.28 -22.81 1.61
N ILE A 151 -3.56 -22.97 1.29
CA ILE A 151 -4.23 -22.21 0.24
C ILE A 151 -4.62 -20.85 0.80
N PHE A 152 -4.27 -19.78 0.06
CA PHE A 152 -4.71 -18.42 0.39
C PHE A 152 -6.21 -18.26 0.16
N PRO A 153 -6.94 -17.58 1.04
CA PRO A 153 -8.34 -17.26 0.81
C PRO A 153 -8.53 -16.42 -0.46
N ARG A 154 -9.56 -16.74 -1.25
CA ARG A 154 -9.91 -15.95 -2.44
C ARG A 154 -10.83 -14.80 -2.05
N THR A 155 -10.27 -13.69 -1.63
CA THR A 155 -11.01 -12.46 -1.25
C THR A 155 -11.26 -11.54 -2.45
N LEU A 156 -10.38 -11.58 -3.46
CA LEU A 156 -10.48 -10.81 -4.68
C LEU A 156 -11.01 -11.69 -5.82
N VAL A 157 -12.21 -11.39 -6.30
CA VAL A 157 -12.90 -12.16 -7.36
C VAL A 157 -13.40 -11.18 -8.41
N LYS A 158 -12.84 -11.27 -9.62
CA LYS A 158 -13.14 -10.34 -10.74
C LYS A 158 -14.61 -10.35 -11.11
N GLU A 159 -15.21 -11.53 -11.20
CA GLU A 159 -16.61 -11.72 -11.54
C GLU A 159 -17.56 -11.07 -10.51
N ASP A 160 -17.16 -11.03 -9.23
CA ASP A 160 -17.93 -10.35 -8.18
C ASP A 160 -17.89 -8.83 -8.39
N LEU A 161 -16.71 -8.26 -8.65
CA LEU A 161 -16.54 -6.83 -8.90
C LEU A 161 -17.35 -6.39 -10.13
N ILE A 162 -17.30 -7.17 -11.23
CA ILE A 162 -18.08 -6.90 -12.44
C ILE A 162 -19.58 -6.95 -12.14
N ARG A 163 -20.06 -7.97 -11.39
CA ARG A 163 -21.46 -8.06 -10.98
C ARG A 163 -21.92 -6.90 -10.11
N MET A 164 -21.02 -6.36 -9.29
CA MET A 164 -21.26 -5.14 -8.52
C MET A 164 -21.26 -3.89 -9.41
N GLY A 165 -20.87 -4.00 -10.69
CA GLY A 165 -20.75 -2.91 -11.67
C GLY A 165 -19.58 -1.98 -11.36
N VAL A 166 -18.50 -2.52 -10.83
CA VAL A 166 -17.24 -1.82 -10.58
C VAL A 166 -16.44 -1.79 -11.87
N ASP A 167 -15.83 -0.65 -12.15
CA ASP A 167 -14.84 -0.52 -13.24
C ASP A 167 -13.49 -1.09 -12.75
N VAL A 168 -13.12 -2.26 -13.27
CA VAL A 168 -11.87 -2.96 -12.91
C VAL A 168 -10.82 -2.61 -13.97
N VAL A 169 -9.84 -1.80 -13.59
CA VAL A 169 -8.75 -1.36 -14.46
C VAL A 169 -7.53 -2.24 -14.21
N GLU A 170 -7.29 -3.16 -15.16
CA GLU A 170 -6.18 -4.10 -15.08
C GLU A 170 -4.99 -3.60 -15.89
N THR A 171 -3.80 -3.53 -15.27
CA THR A 171 -2.57 -3.21 -15.99
C THR A 171 -1.36 -3.87 -15.31
N LYS A 172 -0.40 -4.28 -16.15
CA LYS A 172 0.94 -4.72 -15.73
C LYS A 172 1.96 -3.58 -15.83
N GLU A 173 1.63 -2.60 -16.65
CA GLU A 173 2.51 -1.46 -16.94
C GLU A 173 2.23 -0.30 -15.97
N PRO A 174 3.21 0.61 -15.80
CA PRO A 174 2.98 1.85 -15.07
C PRO A 174 1.81 2.64 -15.61
N SER A 175 0.93 3.08 -14.73
CA SER A 175 -0.30 3.80 -15.11
C SER A 175 -0.50 5.06 -14.31
N LEU A 176 -0.61 6.18 -14.99
CA LEU A 176 -0.97 7.46 -14.38
C LEU A 176 -2.46 7.49 -14.06
N ILE A 177 -2.79 7.86 -12.85
CA ILE A 177 -4.16 8.03 -12.34
C ILE A 177 -4.34 9.42 -11.75
N CYS A 178 -5.57 9.79 -11.40
CA CYS A 178 -5.85 11.09 -10.78
C CYS A 178 -5.31 12.27 -11.62
N ASN A 179 -5.62 12.29 -12.92
CA ASN A 179 -5.14 13.29 -13.87
C ASN A 179 -3.60 13.45 -13.89
N GLY A 180 -2.86 12.35 -13.66
CA GLY A 180 -1.40 12.33 -13.66
C GLY A 180 -0.73 12.69 -12.33
N PHE A 181 -1.49 12.95 -11.24
CA PHE A 181 -0.93 13.26 -9.93
C PHE A 181 -0.52 12.05 -9.11
N ALA A 182 -0.87 10.85 -9.55
CA ALA A 182 -0.41 9.60 -8.95
C ALA A 182 -0.08 8.58 -10.04
N LEU A 183 0.82 7.66 -9.73
CA LEU A 183 1.27 6.60 -10.62
C LEU A 183 1.20 5.27 -9.88
N VAL A 184 0.47 4.31 -10.44
CA VAL A 184 0.49 2.91 -10.05
C VAL A 184 1.59 2.22 -10.83
N THR A 185 2.53 1.55 -10.15
CA THR A 185 3.73 1.04 -10.80
C THR A 185 3.49 -0.10 -11.79
N GLY A 186 2.41 -0.87 -11.59
CA GLY A 186 2.32 -2.18 -12.24
C GLY A 186 3.39 -3.14 -11.73
N GLU A 187 3.79 -4.12 -12.55
CA GLU A 187 4.78 -5.13 -12.20
C GLU A 187 6.17 -4.50 -11.92
N ILE A 188 6.67 -4.70 -10.70
CA ILE A 188 7.93 -4.11 -10.24
C ILE A 188 9.12 -4.95 -10.70
N GLU A 189 10.07 -4.31 -11.40
CA GLU A 189 11.32 -4.94 -11.81
C GLU A 189 12.21 -5.27 -10.61
N ARG A 190 12.75 -6.50 -10.58
CA ARG A 190 13.57 -7.00 -9.48
C ARG A 190 15.05 -7.01 -9.88
N SER A 191 15.81 -6.04 -9.40
CA SER A 191 17.24 -5.89 -9.66
C SER A 191 18.11 -6.08 -8.41
N CYS A 192 17.50 -5.94 -7.22
CA CYS A 192 18.19 -6.05 -5.93
C CYS A 192 18.49 -7.51 -5.57
N PRO A 193 19.78 -7.91 -5.37
CA PRO A 193 20.15 -9.31 -5.25
C PRO A 193 19.73 -9.99 -3.94
N PHE A 194 19.44 -9.23 -2.88
CA PHE A 194 19.00 -9.79 -1.60
C PHE A 194 17.47 -9.83 -1.42
N GLU A 195 16.70 -9.13 -2.26
CA GLU A 195 15.24 -9.14 -2.25
C GLU A 195 14.70 -10.27 -3.15
N LYS A 196 14.75 -11.50 -2.64
CA LYS A 196 14.48 -12.72 -3.43
C LYS A 196 13.00 -13.14 -3.48
N GLY A 197 12.12 -12.43 -2.75
CA GLY A 197 10.72 -12.80 -2.59
C GLY A 197 10.50 -14.06 -1.74
N MET A 198 9.26 -14.56 -1.72
CA MET A 198 8.88 -15.74 -0.93
C MET A 198 9.26 -17.03 -1.65
N PRO A 199 9.99 -17.97 -1.01
CA PRO A 199 10.58 -19.12 -1.71
C PRO A 199 9.57 -20.22 -2.08
N ASN A 200 8.53 -20.44 -1.31
CA ASN A 200 7.68 -21.63 -1.39
C ASN A 200 6.25 -21.33 -1.85
N LEU A 201 6.05 -20.20 -2.55
CA LEU A 201 4.76 -19.87 -3.11
C LEU A 201 4.58 -20.50 -4.48
N MET A 202 3.38 -21.03 -4.69
CA MET A 202 2.95 -21.68 -5.92
C MET A 202 1.59 -21.13 -6.34
N LEU A 203 1.36 -21.05 -7.64
CA LEU A 203 0.07 -20.75 -8.22
C LEU A 203 -0.28 -21.79 -9.30
N GLU A 204 -1.55 -21.85 -9.61
CA GLU A 204 -2.05 -22.67 -10.71
C GLU A 204 -2.62 -21.75 -11.80
N ARG A 205 -2.02 -21.81 -13.00
CA ARG A 205 -2.43 -21.06 -14.18
C ARG A 205 -2.65 -22.03 -15.34
N ASP A 206 -3.83 -22.02 -15.92
CA ASP A 206 -4.18 -22.87 -17.06
C ASP A 206 -3.90 -24.37 -16.83
N GLY A 207 -4.19 -24.86 -15.60
CA GLY A 207 -3.95 -26.24 -15.18
C GLY A 207 -2.49 -26.62 -14.95
N LYS A 208 -1.56 -25.65 -14.99
CA LYS A 208 -0.14 -25.84 -14.67
C LYS A 208 0.22 -25.21 -13.34
N ILE A 209 1.00 -25.95 -12.56
CA ILE A 209 1.55 -25.44 -11.29
C ILE A 209 2.90 -24.78 -11.57
N GLU A 210 3.04 -23.54 -11.16
CA GLU A 210 4.28 -22.77 -11.31
C GLU A 210 4.64 -22.04 -10.02
N LYS A 211 5.89 -21.60 -9.91
CA LYS A 211 6.33 -20.79 -8.78
C LYS A 211 5.63 -19.44 -8.83
N ASP A 212 5.01 -19.06 -7.72
CA ASP A 212 4.40 -17.75 -7.58
C ASP A 212 5.46 -16.71 -7.12
N LEU A 213 5.75 -15.77 -7.98
CA LEU A 213 6.66 -14.66 -7.68
C LEU A 213 5.92 -13.42 -7.14
N ILE A 214 4.60 -13.49 -6.99
CA ILE A 214 3.73 -12.34 -6.66
C ILE A 214 4.05 -11.17 -7.61
N LEU A 215 3.91 -11.41 -8.92
CA LEU A 215 4.15 -10.38 -9.94
C LEU A 215 3.10 -9.27 -9.88
N ASP A 216 1.99 -9.51 -9.20
CA ASP A 216 0.95 -8.53 -8.92
C ASP A 216 1.30 -7.50 -7.83
N ASP A 217 2.46 -7.64 -7.17
CA ASP A 217 2.95 -6.67 -6.19
C ASP A 217 3.28 -5.33 -6.86
N GLN A 218 2.48 -4.31 -6.57
CA GLN A 218 2.59 -2.96 -7.12
C GLN A 218 2.51 -1.90 -6.03
N ALA A 219 3.02 -0.71 -6.34
CA ALA A 219 3.11 0.43 -5.43
C ALA A 219 2.38 1.65 -5.99
N LEU A 220 2.06 2.60 -5.12
CA LEU A 220 1.56 3.93 -5.48
C LEU A 220 2.70 4.95 -5.31
N VAL A 221 2.93 5.74 -6.36
CA VAL A 221 3.97 6.77 -6.39
C VAL A 221 3.34 8.14 -6.62
N ILE A 222 3.74 9.14 -5.84
CA ILE A 222 3.28 10.51 -5.94
C ILE A 222 4.50 11.42 -5.94
N LEU A 223 4.52 12.43 -6.80
CA LEU A 223 5.55 13.46 -6.79
C LEU A 223 5.07 14.66 -5.98
N ILE A 224 5.85 15.13 -5.02
CA ILE A 224 5.61 16.40 -4.32
C ILE A 224 6.57 17.44 -4.87
N LYS A 225 6.01 18.59 -5.20
CA LYS A 225 6.73 19.74 -5.76
C LYS A 225 7.93 20.11 -4.89
N GLU A 226 9.10 20.25 -5.54
CA GLU A 226 10.38 20.62 -4.91
C GLU A 226 10.90 19.66 -3.83
N LYS A 227 10.19 18.55 -3.55
CA LYS A 227 10.59 17.60 -2.50
C LYS A 227 11.07 16.25 -3.06
N GLY A 228 10.32 15.66 -3.98
CA GLY A 228 10.64 14.36 -4.55
C GLY A 228 9.49 13.35 -4.45
N LEU A 229 9.80 12.08 -4.66
CA LEU A 229 8.82 11.00 -4.70
C LEU A 229 8.38 10.57 -3.29
N VAL A 230 7.10 10.31 -3.17
CA VAL A 230 6.48 9.53 -2.10
C VAL A 230 6.21 8.16 -2.66
N VAL A 231 6.77 7.13 -2.06
CA VAL A 231 6.60 5.72 -2.45
C VAL A 231 5.78 5.00 -1.39
N ILE A 232 4.65 4.45 -1.78
CA ILE A 232 3.72 3.73 -0.89
C ILE A 232 3.64 2.30 -1.37
N SER A 233 4.09 1.35 -0.52
CA SER A 233 4.03 -0.09 -0.78
C SER A 233 2.91 -0.78 0.00
N GLY A 234 2.38 -1.89 -0.52
CA GLY A 234 1.52 -2.81 0.23
C GLY A 234 2.36 -3.66 1.18
N CYS A 235 2.85 -4.78 0.68
CA CYS A 235 3.83 -5.63 1.38
C CYS A 235 5.26 -5.52 0.83
N ALA A 236 5.44 -4.97 -0.36
CA ALA A 236 6.71 -4.99 -1.07
C ALA A 236 7.28 -6.42 -1.23
N HIS A 237 6.47 -7.36 -1.73
CA HIS A 237 6.94 -8.71 -2.05
C HIS A 237 8.00 -8.73 -3.15
N SER A 238 8.02 -7.70 -3.98
CA SER A 238 9.10 -7.46 -4.94
C SER A 238 10.37 -6.95 -4.29
N GLY A 239 10.28 -6.51 -3.03
CA GLY A 239 11.34 -5.85 -2.26
C GLY A 239 11.15 -4.32 -2.23
N ILE A 240 11.35 -3.71 -1.05
CA ILE A 240 11.18 -2.25 -0.90
C ILE A 240 12.26 -1.47 -1.67
N ILE A 241 13.48 -2.00 -1.74
CA ILE A 241 14.56 -1.36 -2.51
C ILE A 241 14.26 -1.45 -4.01
N ASN A 242 13.82 -2.63 -4.50
CA ASN A 242 13.35 -2.78 -5.88
C ASN A 242 12.21 -1.81 -6.20
N THR A 243 11.25 -1.66 -5.30
CA THR A 243 10.11 -0.74 -5.45
C THR A 243 10.58 0.70 -5.60
N ILE A 244 11.52 1.15 -4.75
CA ILE A 244 12.08 2.51 -4.82
C ILE A 244 12.89 2.71 -6.12
N LEU A 245 13.75 1.76 -6.46
CA LEU A 245 14.57 1.84 -7.68
C LEU A 245 13.69 1.87 -8.94
N TYR A 246 12.63 1.06 -8.95
CA TYR A 246 11.68 1.04 -10.04
C TYR A 246 10.88 2.34 -10.15
N ALA A 247 10.42 2.89 -9.01
CA ALA A 247 9.78 4.21 -8.98
C ALA A 247 10.67 5.31 -9.59
N LYS A 248 11.96 5.36 -9.22
CA LYS A 248 12.94 6.26 -9.84
C LYS A 248 13.05 6.05 -11.34
N LYS A 249 13.17 4.80 -11.77
CA LYS A 249 13.34 4.44 -13.19
C LYS A 249 12.18 4.90 -14.05
N ILE A 250 10.93 4.62 -13.62
CA ILE A 250 9.74 4.91 -14.42
C ILE A 250 9.34 6.38 -14.39
N THR A 251 9.74 7.14 -13.36
CA THR A 251 9.46 8.58 -13.26
C THR A 251 10.61 9.45 -13.77
N GLY A 252 11.84 8.93 -13.82
CA GLY A 252 13.05 9.70 -14.10
C GLY A 252 13.43 10.66 -12.96
N ILE A 253 12.92 10.45 -11.74
CA ILE A 253 13.14 11.31 -10.57
C ILE A 253 13.94 10.54 -9.52
N ASP A 254 15.12 11.07 -9.15
CA ASP A 254 16.04 10.41 -8.21
C ASP A 254 15.74 10.70 -6.73
N SER A 255 15.14 11.86 -6.44
CA SER A 255 14.86 12.28 -5.06
C SER A 255 13.70 11.51 -4.46
N ILE A 256 13.94 10.84 -3.33
CA ILE A 256 12.91 10.16 -2.53
C ILE A 256 12.63 10.99 -1.28
N TYR A 257 11.42 11.52 -1.17
CA TYR A 257 11.01 12.32 -0.02
C TYR A 257 10.46 11.46 1.12
N ALA A 258 9.57 10.51 0.78
CA ALA A 258 8.94 9.65 1.78
C ALA A 258 8.80 8.20 1.28
N VAL A 259 8.92 7.25 2.21
CA VAL A 259 8.67 5.82 1.98
C VAL A 259 7.76 5.30 3.08
N LEU A 260 6.60 4.74 2.70
CA LEU A 260 5.57 4.26 3.62
C LEU A 260 5.07 2.87 3.20
N GLY A 261 4.63 2.07 4.16
CA GLY A 261 3.98 0.77 3.89
C GLY A 261 4.69 -0.41 4.52
N GLY A 262 4.31 -1.60 4.10
CA GLY A 262 4.95 -2.85 4.48
C GLY A 262 6.22 -3.11 3.65
N PHE A 263 7.28 -3.61 4.32
CA PHE A 263 8.57 -3.90 3.68
C PHE A 263 8.92 -5.39 3.72
N HIS A 264 7.99 -6.22 4.16
CA HIS A 264 8.08 -7.68 4.23
C HIS A 264 9.39 -8.23 4.81
N LEU A 265 9.81 -7.69 5.96
CA LEU A 265 11.07 -8.05 6.64
C LEU A 265 10.84 -8.92 7.89
N SER A 266 9.63 -9.45 8.07
CA SER A 266 9.25 -10.25 9.23
C SER A 266 9.47 -11.75 8.99
N GLY A 267 9.94 -12.43 10.03
CA GLY A 267 10.13 -13.88 10.05
C GLY A 267 11.50 -14.35 9.55
N PRO A 268 11.85 -15.61 9.83
CA PRO A 268 13.21 -16.11 9.67
C PRO A 268 13.72 -16.13 8.23
N ILE A 269 12.82 -16.15 7.24
CA ILE A 269 13.18 -16.12 5.82
C ILE A 269 13.60 -14.71 5.38
N PHE A 270 12.96 -13.67 5.91
CA PHE A 270 13.14 -12.28 5.48
C PHE A 270 14.06 -11.47 6.41
N GLU A 271 14.18 -11.83 7.69
CA GLU A 271 15.05 -11.13 8.62
C GLU A 271 16.52 -10.98 8.16
N PRO A 272 17.11 -11.93 7.42
CA PRO A 272 18.46 -11.74 6.85
C PRO A 272 18.57 -10.55 5.87
N ALA A 273 17.46 -10.10 5.29
CA ALA A 273 17.43 -8.93 4.42
C ALA A 273 17.35 -7.60 5.19
N ILE A 274 17.14 -7.60 6.52
CA ILE A 274 16.99 -6.36 7.31
C ILE A 274 18.23 -5.47 7.14
N ASP A 275 19.42 -5.95 7.49
CA ASP A 275 20.62 -5.13 7.47
C ASP A 275 20.97 -4.62 6.05
N PRO A 276 20.95 -5.46 5.00
CA PRO A 276 21.13 -4.95 3.64
C PRO A 276 20.11 -3.89 3.23
N THR A 277 18.83 -4.05 3.61
CA THR A 277 17.78 -3.05 3.34
C THR A 277 18.08 -1.72 4.05
N LEU A 278 18.46 -1.77 5.33
CA LEU A 278 18.83 -0.58 6.10
C LEU A 278 20.03 0.16 5.45
N ASP A 279 21.03 -0.59 4.97
CA ASP A 279 22.20 -0.01 4.35
C ASP A 279 21.86 0.65 2.99
N GLU A 280 20.95 0.11 2.21
CA GLU A 280 20.46 0.77 1.00
C GLU A 280 19.61 2.01 1.31
N LEU A 281 18.69 1.93 2.30
CA LEU A 281 17.88 3.08 2.71
C LEU A 281 18.73 4.24 3.24
N LYS A 282 19.84 3.97 3.95
CA LYS A 282 20.79 5.02 4.42
C LYS A 282 21.42 5.83 3.29
N LYS A 283 21.58 5.25 2.11
CA LYS A 283 22.14 5.94 0.94
C LYS A 283 21.16 6.93 0.32
N MET A 284 19.89 6.83 0.70
CA MET A 284 18.81 7.67 0.21
C MET A 284 18.48 8.71 1.27
N ASP A 285 18.44 9.99 0.91
CA ASP A 285 18.12 11.09 1.84
C ASP A 285 16.59 11.16 2.11
N ILE A 286 16.02 10.07 2.66
CA ILE A 286 14.60 9.94 2.96
C ILE A 286 14.23 10.83 4.16
N LYS A 287 13.30 11.76 3.98
CA LYS A 287 12.85 12.68 5.02
C LYS A 287 11.73 12.14 5.91
N VAL A 288 10.95 11.19 5.40
CA VAL A 288 9.86 10.55 6.12
C VAL A 288 9.87 9.05 5.83
N LEU A 289 10.12 8.23 6.86
CA LEU A 289 10.15 6.77 6.78
C LEU A 289 9.10 6.19 7.74
N VAL A 290 8.06 5.55 7.19
CA VAL A 290 6.94 5.00 7.97
C VAL A 290 6.79 3.51 7.66
N PRO A 291 7.66 2.64 8.21
CA PRO A 291 7.50 1.19 8.07
C PRO A 291 6.32 0.70 8.91
N MET A 292 5.48 -0.14 8.31
CA MET A 292 4.27 -0.64 8.95
C MET A 292 3.98 -2.10 8.58
N HIS A 293 2.91 -2.65 9.08
CA HIS A 293 2.32 -3.93 8.70
C HIS A 293 3.33 -5.10 8.71
N CYS A 294 3.62 -5.70 7.55
CA CYS A 294 4.51 -6.86 7.39
C CYS A 294 6.01 -6.54 7.51
N THR A 295 6.40 -5.28 7.74
CA THR A 295 7.80 -4.93 8.04
C THR A 295 8.32 -5.69 9.26
N GLY A 296 7.47 -5.90 10.26
CA GLY A 296 7.78 -6.69 11.45
C GLY A 296 8.58 -5.93 12.50
N TRP A 297 8.34 -6.30 13.76
CA TRP A 297 8.88 -5.57 14.93
C TRP A 297 10.40 -5.43 14.93
N LYS A 298 11.13 -6.50 14.56
CA LYS A 298 12.61 -6.49 14.59
C LYS A 298 13.18 -5.44 13.61
N ALA A 299 12.64 -5.37 12.40
CA ALA A 299 13.03 -4.37 11.41
C ALA A 299 12.60 -2.96 11.83
N ILE A 300 11.35 -2.78 12.28
CA ILE A 300 10.82 -1.49 12.77
C ILE A 300 11.68 -0.94 13.91
N LYS A 301 12.02 -1.77 14.90
CA LYS A 301 12.90 -1.39 16.00
C LYS A 301 14.27 -0.92 15.50
N ARG A 302 14.90 -1.68 14.59
CA ARG A 302 16.20 -1.31 14.01
C ARG A 302 16.12 0.02 13.22
N MET A 303 15.03 0.22 12.47
CA MET A 303 14.80 1.48 11.74
C MET A 303 14.65 2.65 12.70
N SER A 304 13.93 2.49 13.81
CA SER A 304 13.75 3.56 14.82
C SER A 304 15.04 3.97 15.53
N GLU A 305 16.00 3.06 15.62
CA GLU A 305 17.32 3.34 16.24
C GLU A 305 18.29 4.04 15.28
N ILE A 306 18.08 3.89 13.95
CA ILE A 306 19.04 4.31 12.92
C ILE A 306 18.59 5.58 12.18
N PHE A 307 17.29 5.70 11.88
CA PHE A 307 16.77 6.77 11.03
C PHE A 307 16.08 7.87 11.84
N SER A 308 16.62 9.08 11.80
CA SER A 308 15.96 10.27 12.38
C SER A 308 14.66 10.63 11.66
N SER A 309 14.47 10.15 10.43
CA SER A 309 13.26 10.30 9.63
C SER A 309 12.17 9.26 9.95
N PHE A 310 12.43 8.34 10.88
CA PHE A 310 11.50 7.29 11.28
C PHE A 310 10.28 7.85 12.01
N ILE A 311 9.11 7.37 11.61
CA ILE A 311 7.83 7.65 12.28
C ILE A 311 7.17 6.31 12.58
N LEU A 312 6.85 6.06 13.85
CA LEU A 312 6.10 4.87 14.24
C LEU A 312 4.67 4.96 13.69
N SER A 313 4.26 3.96 12.93
CA SER A 313 2.90 3.82 12.43
C SER A 313 1.91 3.51 13.55
N SER A 314 0.70 4.04 13.45
CA SER A 314 -0.45 3.69 14.30
C SER A 314 -1.73 4.03 13.56
N VAL A 315 -2.74 3.17 13.66
CA VAL A 315 -4.07 3.41 13.07
C VAL A 315 -4.63 4.77 13.52
N GLY A 316 -5.22 5.52 12.61
CA GLY A 316 -5.75 6.86 12.82
C GLY A 316 -4.75 7.98 12.62
N THR A 317 -3.44 7.69 12.51
CA THR A 317 -2.42 8.71 12.25
C THR A 317 -2.59 9.30 10.86
N LYS A 318 -2.44 10.61 10.78
CA LYS A 318 -2.36 11.35 9.52
C LYS A 318 -0.91 11.79 9.28
N ILE A 319 -0.30 11.29 8.21
CA ILE A 319 1.00 11.74 7.71
C ILE A 319 0.76 12.92 6.76
N VAL A 320 1.50 14.00 6.95
CA VAL A 320 1.42 15.24 6.17
C VAL A 320 2.76 15.47 5.48
N LEU A 321 2.73 15.56 4.14
CA LEU A 321 3.92 15.64 3.30
C LEU A 321 3.89 16.86 2.39
#